data_1d9309c26c80945df394fc6968731695
#
_entry.id   1d9309c26c80945df394fc6968731695
#
_cell.length_a   1.000
_cell.length_b   1.000
_cell.length_c   1.000
_cell.angle_alpha   90.00
_cell.angle_beta   90.00
_cell.angle_gamma   90.00
#
_symmetry.space_group_name_H-M   'P 1'
#
loop_
_entity.id
_entity.type
_entity.pdbx_description
1 polymer ?
#
loop_
_entity_poly.entity_id
_entity_poly.type
_entity_poly.pdbx_seq_one_letter_code
_entity_poly.pdbx_strand_id
1 'polypeptide(L)'
;LKIENMIEQHKAQVASVKEQQKAAAPQAAEIDPALTAGFVAVAAGDGVQQLFRDLGVQQIVSGGQTMNPSTEDILHAAEQVPAMDVYVLPNNKNIVMAAEQAARLARTSGVRRIHVVPTTTIPQGISAMMAYDESAEIKDNVEAMQEAASRVQSGSVTFAARDSDYDGHQIKEGELLALENGKLAFTGTDLGSVTAKVAK
;
A
#
# COMPACT_ATOMS: atom_id res chain seq x y z
N LEU A 1 -41.87 23.52 -17.04
CA LEU A 1 -41.42 24.57 -16.09
C LEU A 1 -40.95 24.03 -14.74
N LYS A 2 -41.61 23.01 -14.14
CA LYS A 2 -41.18 22.47 -12.83
C LYS A 2 -40.02 21.45 -12.94
N ILE A 3 -39.92 20.75 -14.05
CA ILE A 3 -38.88 19.71 -14.28
C ILE A 3 -37.53 20.34 -14.67
N GLU A 4 -37.53 21.40 -15.45
CA GLU A 4 -36.30 22.15 -15.80
C GLU A 4 -35.64 22.76 -14.55
N ASN A 5 -36.44 23.28 -13.62
CA ASN A 5 -35.94 23.87 -12.38
C ASN A 5 -35.30 22.84 -11.45
N MET A 6 -35.78 21.57 -11.45
CA MET A 6 -35.18 20.49 -10.67
C MET A 6 -33.84 20.02 -11.27
N ILE A 7 -33.70 20.01 -12.59
CA ILE A 7 -32.46 19.66 -13.26
C ILE A 7 -31.38 20.71 -13.05
N GLU A 8 -31.74 21.99 -13.10
CA GLU A 8 -30.83 23.11 -12.80
C GLU A 8 -30.43 23.13 -11.32
N GLN A 9 -31.37 22.90 -10.40
CA GLN A 9 -31.06 22.78 -8.97
C GLN A 9 -30.15 21.57 -8.68
N HIS A 10 -30.38 20.44 -9.34
CA HIS A 10 -29.51 19.27 -9.18
C HIS A 10 -28.11 19.53 -9.75
N LYS A 11 -28.00 20.18 -10.91
CA LYS A 11 -26.69 20.57 -11.48
C LYS A 11 -25.95 21.58 -10.60
N ALA A 12 -26.65 22.58 -10.04
CA ALA A 12 -26.08 23.55 -9.12
C ALA A 12 -25.63 22.89 -7.79
N GLN A 13 -26.42 21.95 -7.28
CA GLN A 13 -26.07 21.19 -6.06
C GLN A 13 -24.89 20.25 -6.28
N VAL A 14 -24.81 19.54 -7.42
CA VAL A 14 -23.67 18.72 -7.79
C VAL A 14 -22.42 19.55 -8.05
N ALA A 15 -22.55 20.74 -8.63
CA ALA A 15 -21.44 21.67 -8.82
C ALA A 15 -20.93 22.22 -7.48
N SER A 16 -21.83 22.64 -6.57
CA SER A 16 -21.46 23.15 -5.25
C SER A 16 -20.84 22.06 -4.35
N VAL A 17 -21.33 20.82 -4.42
CA VAL A 17 -20.73 19.68 -3.71
C VAL A 17 -19.36 19.35 -4.28
N LYS A 18 -19.15 19.41 -5.60
CA LYS A 18 -17.84 19.25 -6.22
C LYS A 18 -16.87 20.38 -5.88
N GLU A 19 -17.34 21.62 -5.80
CA GLU A 19 -16.52 22.76 -5.36
C GLU A 19 -16.19 22.69 -3.87
N GLN A 20 -17.13 22.28 -3.02
CA GLN A 20 -16.87 22.05 -1.60
C GLN A 20 -15.94 20.86 -1.34
N GLN A 21 -16.04 19.79 -2.10
CA GLN A 21 -15.08 18.67 -2.05
C GLN A 21 -13.70 19.07 -2.57
N LYS A 22 -13.63 19.94 -3.56
CA LYS A 22 -12.35 20.46 -4.09
C LYS A 22 -11.69 21.49 -3.15
N ALA A 23 -12.50 22.23 -2.39
CA ALA A 23 -12.04 23.16 -1.36
C ALA A 23 -11.67 22.47 -0.04
N ALA A 24 -12.15 21.23 0.19
CA ALA A 24 -11.85 20.42 1.37
C ALA A 24 -10.75 19.38 1.13
N ALA A 25 -10.25 19.21 -0.10
CA ALA A 25 -9.09 18.38 -0.36
C ALA A 25 -7.85 19.07 0.22
N PRO A 26 -7.10 18.42 1.15
CA PRO A 26 -5.86 18.99 1.63
C PRO A 26 -4.96 19.28 0.43
N GLN A 27 -4.44 20.49 0.38
CA GLN A 27 -3.48 20.87 -0.68
C GLN A 27 -2.25 19.96 -0.58
N ALA A 28 -1.68 19.60 -1.74
CA ALA A 28 -0.43 18.85 -1.77
C ALA A 28 0.65 19.58 -0.97
N ALA A 29 1.49 18.83 -0.27
CA ALA A 29 2.59 19.41 0.48
C ALA A 29 3.53 20.19 -0.45
N GLU A 30 4.09 21.27 0.04
CA GLU A 30 5.13 22.03 -0.67
C GLU A 30 6.36 21.14 -0.86
N ILE A 31 6.96 21.19 -2.05
CA ILE A 31 8.13 20.37 -2.36
C ILE A 31 9.36 21.01 -1.71
N ASP A 32 10.05 20.23 -0.90
CA ASP A 32 11.37 20.58 -0.37
C ASP A 32 12.44 20.22 -1.42
N PRO A 33 13.13 21.21 -1.99
CA PRO A 33 14.17 20.96 -3.00
C PRO A 33 15.39 20.21 -2.45
N ALA A 34 15.54 20.11 -1.13
CA ALA A 34 16.62 19.34 -0.50
C ALA A 34 16.33 17.83 -0.48
N LEU A 35 15.06 17.42 -0.68
CA LEU A 35 14.68 16.01 -0.71
C LEU A 35 14.76 15.46 -2.13
N THR A 36 15.65 14.52 -2.36
CA THR A 36 15.81 13.82 -3.64
C THR A 36 14.61 12.94 -3.93
N ALA A 37 14.06 12.28 -2.90
CA ALA A 37 12.88 11.44 -2.99
C ALA A 37 12.17 11.30 -1.62
N GLY A 38 10.96 10.77 -1.65
CA GLY A 38 10.23 10.42 -0.44
C GLY A 38 9.50 9.09 -0.56
N PHE A 39 8.86 8.65 0.53
CA PHE A 39 8.33 7.30 0.64
C PHE A 39 6.93 7.28 1.21
N VAL A 40 6.10 6.42 0.61
CA VAL A 40 4.78 6.01 1.10
C VAL A 40 4.80 4.50 1.31
N ALA A 41 4.38 4.02 2.47
CA ALA A 41 4.20 2.59 2.70
C ALA A 41 2.77 2.28 3.13
N VAL A 42 2.25 1.16 2.68
CA VAL A 42 1.00 0.62 3.22
C VAL A 42 1.34 -0.34 4.36
N ALA A 43 0.77 -0.08 5.53
CA ALA A 43 1.03 -0.90 6.71
C ALA A 43 -0.16 -0.87 7.68
N ALA A 44 -0.39 -2.01 8.37
CA ALA A 44 -1.36 -2.14 9.44
C ALA A 44 -0.65 -2.43 10.77
N GLY A 45 -1.20 -1.87 11.84
CA GLY A 45 -0.68 -2.01 13.20
C GLY A 45 0.44 -1.03 13.54
N ASP A 46 0.35 -0.45 14.73
CA ASP A 46 1.19 0.67 15.15
C ASP A 46 2.69 0.33 15.15
N GLY A 47 3.06 -0.89 15.55
CA GLY A 47 4.46 -1.31 15.57
C GLY A 47 5.08 -1.39 14.18
N VAL A 48 4.35 -1.90 13.19
CA VAL A 48 4.82 -1.96 11.81
C VAL A 48 4.89 -0.57 11.19
N GLN A 49 3.89 0.26 11.46
CA GLN A 49 3.89 1.66 11.01
C GLN A 49 5.07 2.44 11.60
N GLN A 50 5.36 2.24 12.90
CA GLN A 50 6.50 2.89 13.54
C GLN A 50 7.82 2.41 12.91
N LEU A 51 7.96 1.12 12.63
CA LEU A 51 9.14 0.60 11.95
C LEU A 51 9.38 1.25 10.58
N PHE A 52 8.34 1.46 9.78
CA PHE A 52 8.48 2.17 8.50
C PHE A 52 8.84 3.65 8.68
N ARG A 53 8.31 4.32 9.71
CA ARG A 53 8.72 5.70 10.05
C ARG A 53 10.21 5.76 10.43
N ASP A 54 10.67 4.81 11.22
CA ASP A 54 12.09 4.71 11.64
C ASP A 54 13.02 4.43 10.45
N LEU A 55 12.51 3.78 9.39
CA LEU A 55 13.19 3.59 8.10
C LEU A 55 13.13 4.82 7.17
N GLY A 56 12.48 5.91 7.59
CA GLY A 56 12.42 7.16 6.81
C GLY A 56 11.18 7.31 5.92
N VAL A 57 10.14 6.47 6.09
CA VAL A 57 8.88 6.63 5.37
C VAL A 57 8.10 7.82 5.95
N GLN A 58 7.79 8.81 5.11
CA GLN A 58 7.11 10.05 5.53
C GLN A 58 5.60 9.85 5.66
N GLN A 59 4.99 9.08 4.77
CA GLN A 59 3.54 8.84 4.79
C GLN A 59 3.22 7.36 4.87
N ILE A 60 2.29 7.01 5.77
CA ILE A 60 1.82 5.65 5.91
C ILE A 60 0.32 5.61 5.67
N VAL A 61 -0.06 4.79 4.71
CA VAL A 61 -1.47 4.49 4.44
C VAL A 61 -1.87 3.28 5.27
N SER A 62 -2.85 3.46 6.15
CA SER A 62 -3.40 2.34 6.92
C SER A 62 -4.12 1.38 6.00
N GLY A 63 -3.68 0.13 5.98
CA GLY A 63 -4.28 -0.91 5.15
C GLY A 63 -3.55 -2.23 5.31
N GLY A 64 -4.15 -3.29 4.84
CA GLY A 64 -3.57 -4.62 4.98
C GLY A 64 -4.56 -5.74 4.69
N GLN A 65 -4.71 -6.68 5.62
CA GLN A 65 -5.46 -7.92 5.37
C GLN A 65 -6.97 -7.74 5.19
N THR A 66 -7.59 -6.75 5.85
CA THR A 66 -9.05 -6.57 5.88
C THR A 66 -9.54 -5.27 5.24
N MET A 67 -8.67 -4.27 5.11
CA MET A 67 -8.99 -2.98 4.47
C MET A 67 -7.91 -2.63 3.47
N ASN A 68 -8.25 -2.72 2.19
CA ASN A 68 -7.37 -2.27 1.13
C ASN A 68 -7.60 -0.77 0.90
N PRO A 69 -6.56 0.07 0.98
CA PRO A 69 -6.66 1.47 0.65
C PRO A 69 -7.05 1.64 -0.82
N SER A 70 -7.79 2.68 -1.10
CA SER A 70 -8.16 3.05 -2.45
C SER A 70 -6.97 3.64 -3.22
N THR A 71 -7.13 3.76 -4.53
CA THR A 71 -6.19 4.50 -5.38
C THR A 71 -6.03 5.95 -4.94
N GLU A 72 -7.14 6.57 -4.49
CA GLU A 72 -7.17 7.97 -4.03
C GLU A 72 -6.41 8.13 -2.70
N ASP A 73 -6.52 7.18 -1.77
CA ASP A 73 -5.79 7.21 -0.49
C ASP A 73 -4.28 7.19 -0.73
N ILE A 74 -3.82 6.35 -1.67
CA ILE A 74 -2.39 6.23 -2.03
C ILE A 74 -1.91 7.50 -2.74
N LEU A 75 -2.69 8.01 -3.69
CA LEU A 75 -2.37 9.25 -4.40
C LEU A 75 -2.27 10.42 -3.43
N HIS A 76 -3.26 10.57 -2.56
CA HIS A 76 -3.29 11.62 -1.55
C HIS A 76 -2.08 11.52 -0.59
N ALA A 77 -1.76 10.33 -0.10
CA ALA A 77 -0.56 10.13 0.73
C ALA A 77 0.72 10.55 -0.01
N ALA A 78 0.85 10.22 -1.29
CA ALA A 78 2.00 10.65 -2.10
C ALA A 78 2.04 12.17 -2.29
N GLU A 79 0.90 12.85 -2.42
CA GLU A 79 0.82 14.31 -2.51
C GLU A 79 1.24 15.00 -1.21
N GLN A 80 1.09 14.35 -0.06
CA GLN A 80 1.53 14.87 1.24
C GLN A 80 3.03 14.65 1.52
N VAL A 81 3.73 13.92 0.68
CA VAL A 81 5.20 13.80 0.77
C VAL A 81 5.84 15.06 0.17
N PRO A 82 6.77 15.74 0.89
CA PRO A 82 7.40 16.96 0.41
C PRO A 82 8.54 16.72 -0.59
N ALA A 83 8.43 15.70 -1.45
CA ALA A 83 9.39 15.38 -2.51
C ALA A 83 8.68 15.24 -3.86
N MET A 84 9.37 15.55 -4.96
CA MET A 84 8.82 15.39 -6.31
C MET A 84 8.70 13.92 -6.67
N ASP A 85 9.72 13.12 -6.39
CA ASP A 85 9.75 11.68 -6.63
C ASP A 85 9.34 10.93 -5.36
N VAL A 86 8.35 10.06 -5.48
CA VAL A 86 7.78 9.35 -4.34
C VAL A 86 7.75 7.86 -4.63
N TYR A 87 8.46 7.08 -3.83
CA TYR A 87 8.40 5.63 -3.88
C TYR A 87 7.21 5.12 -3.07
N VAL A 88 6.43 4.21 -3.65
CA VAL A 88 5.27 3.60 -2.99
C VAL A 88 5.51 2.11 -2.79
N LEU A 89 5.40 1.67 -1.55
CA LEU A 89 5.54 0.29 -1.08
C LEU A 89 4.16 -0.26 -0.69
N PRO A 90 3.48 -1.00 -1.58
CA PRO A 90 2.13 -1.51 -1.30
C PRO A 90 2.08 -2.57 -0.19
N ASN A 91 3.12 -3.38 -0.04
CA ASN A 91 3.28 -4.42 0.99
C ASN A 91 2.15 -5.46 1.04
N ASN A 92 1.34 -5.51 0.00
CA ASN A 92 0.24 -6.46 -0.16
C ASN A 92 -0.09 -6.60 -1.66
N LYS A 93 -0.19 -7.85 -2.13
CA LYS A 93 -0.49 -8.16 -3.54
C LYS A 93 -1.77 -7.51 -4.07
N ASN A 94 -2.79 -7.35 -3.21
CA ASN A 94 -4.08 -6.77 -3.59
C ASN A 94 -4.01 -5.24 -3.76
N ILE A 95 -2.98 -4.60 -3.21
CA ILE A 95 -2.81 -3.14 -3.22
C ILE A 95 -1.91 -2.69 -4.37
N VAL A 96 -1.08 -3.59 -4.93
CA VAL A 96 -0.15 -3.25 -6.03
C VAL A 96 -0.88 -2.59 -7.20
N MET A 97 -2.04 -3.13 -7.62
CA MET A 97 -2.82 -2.55 -8.72
C MET A 97 -3.34 -1.14 -8.41
N ALA A 98 -3.77 -0.89 -7.17
CA ALA A 98 -4.21 0.44 -6.73
C ALA A 98 -3.04 1.45 -6.73
N ALA A 99 -1.86 1.02 -6.29
CA ALA A 99 -0.64 1.84 -6.32
C ALA A 99 -0.20 2.18 -7.75
N GLU A 100 -0.24 1.21 -8.66
CA GLU A 100 0.04 1.46 -10.09
C GLU A 100 -0.97 2.41 -10.74
N GLN A 101 -2.24 2.31 -10.35
CA GLN A 101 -3.27 3.23 -10.82
C GLN A 101 -3.02 4.64 -10.27
N ALA A 102 -2.64 4.79 -8.99
CA ALA A 102 -2.25 6.06 -8.40
C ALA A 102 -1.06 6.69 -9.15
N ALA A 103 -0.05 5.88 -9.50
CA ALA A 103 1.08 6.33 -10.31
C ALA A 103 0.67 6.84 -11.70
N ARG A 104 -0.30 6.19 -12.35
CA ARG A 104 -0.85 6.66 -13.63
C ARG A 104 -1.57 7.98 -13.49
N LEU A 105 -2.39 8.15 -12.46
CA LEU A 105 -3.11 9.40 -12.18
C LEU A 105 -2.14 10.54 -11.84
N ALA A 106 -1.12 10.28 -11.03
CA ALA A 106 -0.09 11.25 -10.67
C ALA A 106 0.66 11.79 -11.91
N ARG A 107 0.94 10.93 -12.90
CA ARG A 107 1.54 11.36 -14.18
C ARG A 107 0.65 12.36 -14.93
N THR A 108 -0.66 12.19 -14.85
CA THR A 108 -1.62 13.08 -15.53
C THR A 108 -1.76 14.41 -14.80
N SER A 109 -1.75 14.41 -13.47
CA SER A 109 -1.84 15.64 -12.66
C SER A 109 -0.52 16.43 -12.64
N GLY A 110 0.62 15.74 -12.77
CA GLY A 110 1.95 16.34 -12.70
C GLY A 110 2.37 16.83 -11.32
N VAL A 111 1.59 16.54 -10.27
CA VAL A 111 1.85 17.00 -8.90
C VAL A 111 3.01 16.23 -8.26
N ARG A 112 3.10 14.92 -8.51
CA ARG A 112 4.17 14.04 -8.04
C ARG A 112 4.53 13.02 -9.12
N ARG A 113 5.75 12.47 -9.04
CA ARG A 113 6.19 11.32 -9.81
C ARG A 113 6.20 10.11 -8.89
N ILE A 114 5.24 9.22 -9.05
CA ILE A 114 5.11 8.02 -8.21
C ILE A 114 5.82 6.85 -8.87
N HIS A 115 6.72 6.22 -8.11
CA HIS A 115 7.49 5.03 -8.47
C HIS A 115 7.03 3.86 -7.59
N VAL A 116 6.30 2.91 -8.17
CA VAL A 116 5.81 1.75 -7.41
C VAL A 116 6.90 0.69 -7.32
N VAL A 117 7.26 0.32 -6.08
CA VAL A 117 8.06 -0.88 -5.81
C VAL A 117 7.07 -1.97 -5.40
N PRO A 118 6.79 -2.98 -6.25
CA PRO A 118 5.64 -3.87 -6.11
C PRO A 118 5.85 -4.92 -5.02
N THR A 119 6.10 -4.47 -3.79
CA THR A 119 6.21 -5.31 -2.60
C THR A 119 4.86 -5.92 -2.24
N THR A 120 4.84 -7.20 -1.92
CA THR A 120 3.62 -7.94 -1.60
C THR A 120 3.51 -8.35 -0.14
N THR A 121 4.58 -8.13 0.64
CA THR A 121 4.64 -8.42 2.07
C THR A 121 5.43 -7.33 2.81
N ILE A 122 5.18 -7.21 4.11
CA ILE A 122 5.91 -6.27 4.99
C ILE A 122 7.43 -6.50 4.95
N PRO A 123 7.96 -7.74 5.10
CA PRO A 123 9.39 -7.98 5.00
C PRO A 123 10.00 -7.56 3.66
N GLN A 124 9.27 -7.70 2.55
CA GLN A 124 9.71 -7.20 1.26
C GLN A 124 9.84 -5.67 1.24
N GLY A 125 8.87 -4.97 1.84
CA GLY A 125 8.93 -3.51 1.97
C GLY A 125 10.11 -3.03 2.79
N ILE A 126 10.40 -3.70 3.90
CA ILE A 126 11.56 -3.42 4.75
C ILE A 126 12.86 -3.62 3.96
N SER A 127 12.99 -4.76 3.27
CA SER A 127 14.17 -5.06 2.46
C SER A 127 14.37 -4.06 1.31
N ALA A 128 13.28 -3.63 0.69
CA ALA A 128 13.31 -2.60 -0.34
C ALA A 128 13.82 -1.26 0.22
N MET A 129 13.31 -0.82 1.38
CA MET A 129 13.77 0.42 2.03
C MET A 129 15.27 0.38 2.36
N MET A 130 15.77 -0.76 2.82
CA MET A 130 17.20 -0.94 3.15
C MET A 130 18.11 -0.93 1.91
N ALA A 131 17.58 -1.15 0.73
CA ALA A 131 18.32 -1.13 -0.53
C ALA A 131 18.32 0.24 -1.23
N TYR A 132 17.60 1.22 -0.68
CA TYR A 132 17.58 2.58 -1.23
C TYR A 132 18.93 3.28 -1.00
N ASP A 133 19.43 3.93 -2.04
CA ASP A 133 20.64 4.75 -2.01
C ASP A 133 20.30 6.16 -2.50
N GLU A 134 20.42 7.14 -1.61
CA GLU A 134 20.11 8.54 -1.92
C GLU A 134 20.98 9.12 -3.05
N SER A 135 22.17 8.57 -3.26
CA SER A 135 23.10 9.01 -4.29
C SER A 135 22.84 8.40 -5.69
N ALA A 136 22.02 7.35 -5.76
CA ALA A 136 21.72 6.64 -6.99
C ALA A 136 20.58 7.31 -7.77
N GLU A 137 20.56 7.07 -9.08
CA GLU A 137 19.47 7.52 -9.94
C GLU A 137 18.15 6.82 -9.59
N ILE A 138 17.02 7.50 -9.84
CA ILE A 138 15.67 6.99 -9.54
C ILE A 138 15.45 5.58 -10.12
N LYS A 139 15.88 5.36 -11.36
CA LYS A 139 15.72 4.07 -12.04
C LYS A 139 16.51 2.97 -11.35
N ASP A 140 17.76 3.25 -11.00
CA ASP A 140 18.65 2.29 -10.35
C ASP A 140 18.13 1.93 -8.96
N ASN A 141 17.58 2.91 -8.23
CA ASN A 141 16.92 2.69 -6.95
C ASN A 141 15.68 1.78 -7.10
N VAL A 142 14.81 2.04 -8.09
CA VAL A 142 13.65 1.16 -8.33
C VAL A 142 14.10 -0.27 -8.58
N GLU A 143 15.11 -0.48 -9.41
CA GLU A 143 15.64 -1.81 -9.72
C GLU A 143 16.26 -2.47 -8.48
N ALA A 144 17.10 -1.76 -7.73
CA ALA A 144 17.74 -2.26 -6.51
C ALA A 144 16.73 -2.64 -5.43
N MET A 145 15.74 -1.78 -5.19
CA MET A 145 14.66 -2.02 -4.24
C MET A 145 13.79 -3.23 -4.64
N GLN A 146 13.47 -3.38 -5.92
CA GLN A 146 12.73 -4.53 -6.44
C GLN A 146 13.55 -5.82 -6.31
N GLU A 147 14.82 -5.78 -6.64
CA GLU A 147 15.71 -6.93 -6.50
C GLU A 147 15.83 -7.37 -5.04
N ALA A 148 16.02 -6.43 -4.11
CA ALA A 148 16.08 -6.71 -2.69
C ALA A 148 14.77 -7.34 -2.18
N ALA A 149 13.61 -6.79 -2.58
CA ALA A 149 12.32 -7.35 -2.25
C ALA A 149 12.13 -8.78 -2.80
N SER A 150 12.59 -9.04 -4.02
CA SER A 150 12.44 -10.34 -4.68
C SER A 150 13.19 -11.48 -3.98
N ARG A 151 14.27 -11.15 -3.27
CA ARG A 151 15.09 -12.14 -2.53
C ARG A 151 14.49 -12.53 -1.18
N VAL A 152 13.47 -11.80 -0.72
CA VAL A 152 12.84 -12.05 0.59
C VAL A 152 11.94 -13.27 0.53
N GLN A 153 12.21 -14.24 1.37
CA GLN A 153 11.29 -15.31 1.71
C GLN A 153 10.41 -14.83 2.87
N SER A 154 9.09 -14.95 2.73
CA SER A 154 8.17 -14.48 3.77
C SER A 154 7.21 -15.58 4.19
N GLY A 155 7.12 -15.80 5.51
CA GLY A 155 6.12 -16.63 6.13
C GLY A 155 5.09 -15.81 6.88
N SER A 156 3.84 -16.25 6.87
CA SER A 156 2.79 -15.65 7.68
C SER A 156 1.85 -16.70 8.24
N VAL A 157 1.31 -16.40 9.42
CA VAL A 157 0.29 -17.24 10.06
C VAL A 157 -0.99 -16.42 10.20
N THR A 158 -2.11 -16.97 9.79
CA THR A 158 -3.43 -16.35 9.87
C THR A 158 -4.48 -17.39 10.29
N PHE A 159 -5.72 -16.96 10.45
CA PHE A 159 -6.85 -17.83 10.74
C PHE A 159 -7.75 -17.99 9.52
N ALA A 160 -8.33 -19.17 9.35
CA ALA A 160 -9.41 -19.37 8.40
C ALA A 160 -10.66 -18.61 8.87
N ALA A 161 -11.13 -17.68 8.06
CA ALA A 161 -12.33 -16.88 8.35
C ALA A 161 -13.65 -17.65 8.13
N ARG A 162 -13.59 -18.81 7.49
CA ARG A 162 -14.71 -19.70 7.18
C ARG A 162 -14.20 -21.06 6.77
N ASP A 163 -15.07 -22.06 6.77
CA ASP A 163 -14.78 -23.36 6.20
C ASP A 163 -14.49 -23.21 4.69
N SER A 164 -13.44 -23.85 4.23
CA SER A 164 -13.01 -23.80 2.84
C SER A 164 -12.28 -25.08 2.43
N ASP A 165 -12.23 -25.37 1.15
CA ASP A 165 -11.34 -26.39 0.57
C ASP A 165 -10.22 -25.65 -0.18
N TYR A 166 -8.98 -26.01 0.12
CA TYR A 166 -7.81 -25.48 -0.54
C TYR A 166 -6.93 -26.64 -0.99
N ASP A 167 -6.87 -26.87 -2.27
CA ASP A 167 -6.04 -27.91 -2.92
C ASP A 167 -6.26 -29.32 -2.33
N GLY A 168 -7.55 -29.66 -2.03
CA GLY A 168 -7.97 -30.93 -1.45
C GLY A 168 -7.83 -31.04 0.08
N HIS A 169 -7.40 -29.97 0.75
CA HIS A 169 -7.39 -29.86 2.21
C HIS A 169 -8.64 -29.15 2.72
N GLN A 170 -9.42 -29.85 3.53
CA GLN A 170 -10.57 -29.26 4.23
C GLN A 170 -10.07 -28.41 5.39
N ILE A 171 -10.23 -27.10 5.26
CA ILE A 171 -9.87 -26.09 6.27
C ILE A 171 -11.15 -25.72 7.02
N LYS A 172 -11.10 -25.72 8.36
CA LYS A 172 -12.20 -25.31 9.21
C LYS A 172 -12.04 -23.88 9.67
N GLU A 173 -13.16 -23.20 9.90
CA GLU A 173 -13.17 -21.86 10.51
C GLU A 173 -12.38 -21.86 11.81
N GLY A 174 -11.52 -20.86 12.00
CA GLY A 174 -10.62 -20.71 13.14
C GLY A 174 -9.34 -21.55 13.10
N GLU A 175 -9.16 -22.42 12.11
CA GLU A 175 -7.91 -23.14 11.92
C GLU A 175 -6.76 -22.21 11.51
N LEU A 176 -5.57 -22.45 12.05
CA LEU A 176 -4.38 -21.68 11.71
C LEU A 176 -3.85 -22.10 10.34
N LEU A 177 -3.61 -21.11 9.50
CA LEU A 177 -3.05 -21.25 8.16
C LEU A 177 -1.63 -20.70 8.14
N ALA A 178 -0.69 -21.51 7.78
CA ALA A 178 0.69 -21.10 7.52
C ALA A 178 0.87 -20.86 6.03
N LEU A 179 1.29 -19.68 5.68
CA LEU A 179 1.51 -19.27 4.29
C LEU A 179 3.01 -19.00 4.09
N GLU A 180 3.60 -19.59 3.08
CA GLU A 180 4.94 -19.28 2.58
C GLU A 180 4.84 -18.56 1.25
N ASN A 181 5.38 -17.34 1.20
CA ASN A 181 5.27 -16.46 0.02
C ASN A 181 3.82 -16.31 -0.49
N GLY A 182 2.85 -16.26 0.44
CA GLY A 182 1.44 -16.11 0.15
C GLY A 182 0.71 -17.38 -0.33
N LYS A 183 1.37 -18.55 -0.34
CA LYS A 183 0.76 -19.85 -0.65
C LYS A 183 0.60 -20.65 0.64
N LEU A 184 -0.50 -21.40 0.75
CA LEU A 184 -0.73 -22.29 1.89
C LEU A 184 0.35 -23.36 1.91
N ALA A 185 1.12 -23.41 2.99
CA ALA A 185 2.15 -24.44 3.22
C ALA A 185 1.61 -25.57 4.11
N PHE A 186 0.93 -25.21 5.20
CA PHE A 186 0.31 -26.18 6.11
C PHE A 186 -0.73 -25.52 7.01
N THR A 187 -1.52 -26.35 7.69
CA THR A 187 -2.53 -25.91 8.66
C THR A 187 -2.23 -26.50 10.04
N GLY A 188 -2.86 -25.96 11.08
CA GLY A 188 -2.73 -26.44 12.44
C GLY A 188 -3.62 -25.73 13.43
N THR A 189 -3.59 -26.21 14.68
CA THR A 189 -4.41 -25.67 15.78
C THR A 189 -3.56 -25.02 16.86
N ASP A 190 -2.25 -25.29 16.91
CA ASP A 190 -1.33 -24.72 17.87
C ASP A 190 -0.44 -23.66 17.23
N LEU A 191 -0.57 -22.42 17.68
CA LEU A 191 0.14 -21.28 17.14
C LEU A 191 1.67 -21.42 17.23
N GLY A 192 2.17 -21.93 18.34
CA GLY A 192 3.60 -22.10 18.54
C GLY A 192 4.20 -23.07 17.54
N SER A 193 3.57 -24.23 17.36
CA SER A 193 4.00 -25.26 16.39
C SER A 193 3.93 -24.74 14.95
N VAL A 194 2.86 -24.03 14.60
CA VAL A 194 2.66 -23.49 13.25
C VAL A 194 3.71 -22.43 12.95
N THR A 195 3.93 -21.49 13.87
CA THR A 195 4.94 -20.44 13.71
C THR A 195 6.36 -21.01 13.63
N ALA A 196 6.71 -22.00 14.48
CA ALA A 196 8.03 -22.62 14.44
C ALA A 196 8.32 -23.38 13.15
N LYS A 197 7.28 -23.89 12.46
CA LYS A 197 7.43 -24.55 11.16
C LYS A 197 7.65 -23.54 10.02
N VAL A 198 6.94 -22.41 10.05
CA VAL A 198 7.10 -21.34 9.04
C VAL A 198 8.46 -20.66 9.14
N ALA A 199 9.05 -20.62 10.34
CA ALA A 199 10.34 -19.98 10.58
C ALA A 199 11.57 -20.83 10.22
N LYS A 200 11.38 -22.06 9.74
CA LYS A 200 12.46 -22.97 9.31
C LYS A 200 12.67 -22.94 7.81
#